data_b84c0baf15da1450294667e4f17624e6
#
_entry.id   b84c0baf15da1450294667e4f17624e6
#
_cell.length_a   1.000
_cell.length_b   1.000
_cell.length_c   1.000
_cell.angle_alpha   90.00
_cell.angle_beta   90.00
_cell.angle_gamma   90.00
#
_symmetry.space_group_name_H-M   'P 1'
#
loop_
_entity.id
_entity.type
_entity.pdbx_description
1 polymer ?
#
loop_
_entity_poly.entity_id
_entity_poly.type
_entity_poly.pdbx_seq_one_letter_code
_entity_poly.pdbx_strand_id
1 'polypeptide(L)'
;MAASEEQAQKLTFRKYEEGDSQWQDFKKQIFNEDNSHKCPTYVHRTPPCQGSCPSGEDIRGWLQIVRGMERPPEGMTWQEYAFRRATDANPFPAMMGRVCPAPCEGACVLGITEPAVTIKNIEQAI
;
A
#
# COMPACT_ATOMS: atom_id res chain seq x y z
N MET A 1 17.60 13.90 -13.97
CA MET A 1 18.54 14.80 -13.29
C MET A 1 18.22 14.72 -11.81
N ALA A 2 19.16 14.25 -11.00
CA ALA A 2 18.98 14.22 -9.55
C ALA A 2 18.89 15.67 -9.05
N ALA A 3 17.84 15.98 -8.31
CA ALA A 3 17.75 17.22 -7.58
C ALA A 3 18.96 17.29 -6.64
N SER A 4 19.64 18.44 -6.57
CA SER A 4 20.75 18.63 -5.65
C SER A 4 20.25 18.40 -4.22
N GLU A 5 21.09 17.85 -3.34
CA GLU A 5 20.74 17.61 -1.93
C GLU A 5 20.19 18.84 -1.23
N GLU A 6 20.59 20.02 -1.67
CA GLU A 6 20.09 21.31 -1.18
C GLU A 6 18.64 21.61 -1.59
N GLN A 7 18.19 21.07 -2.73
CA GLN A 7 16.78 21.13 -3.16
C GLN A 7 15.92 20.10 -2.43
N ALA A 8 16.46 18.92 -2.15
CA ALA A 8 15.74 17.88 -1.40
C ALA A 8 15.42 18.32 0.04
N GLN A 9 16.28 19.12 0.68
CA GLN A 9 16.02 19.68 2.01
C GLN A 9 14.95 20.78 2.02
N LYS A 10 14.66 21.42 0.88
CA LYS A 10 13.59 22.43 0.75
C LYS A 10 12.21 21.82 0.48
N LEU A 11 12.14 20.52 0.24
CA LEU A 11 10.90 19.78 -0.06
C LEU A 11 10.10 19.41 1.20
N THR A 12 10.36 20.03 2.32
CA THR A 12 9.53 19.90 3.51
C THR A 12 8.38 20.91 3.44
N PHE A 13 7.27 20.55 4.05
CA PHE A 13 6.05 21.34 4.18
C PHE A 13 6.33 22.85 4.19
N ARG A 14 6.03 23.53 3.09
CA ARG A 14 6.06 24.99 3.08
C ARG A 14 4.66 25.54 3.27
N LYS A 15 4.56 26.61 4.06
CA LYS A 15 3.30 27.36 4.17
C LYS A 15 3.00 28.07 2.85
N TYR A 16 1.72 28.15 2.51
CA TYR A 16 1.25 28.97 1.40
C TYR A 16 1.62 30.43 1.63
N GLU A 17 2.20 31.05 0.62
CA GLU A 17 2.44 32.50 0.56
C GLU A 17 1.61 33.11 -0.57
N GLU A 18 1.19 34.37 -0.42
CA GLU A 18 0.47 35.09 -1.45
C GLU A 18 1.34 35.15 -2.72
N GLY A 19 0.80 34.67 -3.84
CA GLY A 19 1.54 34.55 -5.09
C GLY A 19 2.01 33.15 -5.44
N ASP A 20 1.90 32.17 -4.55
CA ASP A 20 2.18 30.75 -4.83
C ASP A 20 1.29 30.16 -5.94
N SER A 21 0.21 30.86 -6.26
CA SER A 21 -0.72 30.49 -7.33
C SER A 21 -0.32 31.02 -8.72
N GLN A 22 0.83 31.66 -8.85
CA GLN A 22 1.34 32.02 -10.17
C GLN A 22 1.71 30.77 -10.96
N TRP A 23 0.95 30.57 -12.03
CA TRP A 23 1.13 29.42 -12.90
C TRP A 23 2.46 29.49 -13.62
N GLN A 24 3.31 28.54 -13.34
CA GLN A 24 4.51 28.29 -14.13
C GLN A 24 4.15 27.54 -15.42
N ASP A 25 5.04 27.58 -16.40
CA ASP A 25 4.89 26.80 -17.62
C ASP A 25 4.62 25.32 -17.26
N PHE A 26 3.61 24.75 -17.90
CA PHE A 26 3.10 23.40 -17.62
C PHE A 26 4.21 22.33 -17.60
N LYS A 27 5.20 22.46 -18.48
CA LYS A 27 6.37 21.56 -18.51
C LYS A 27 7.24 21.66 -17.26
N LYS A 28 7.26 22.80 -16.60
CA LYS A 28 8.02 22.99 -15.36
C LYS A 28 7.24 22.46 -14.15
N GLN A 29 5.91 22.52 -14.20
CA GLN A 29 5.06 22.01 -13.12
C GLN A 29 5.04 20.49 -13.01
N ILE A 30 5.05 19.79 -14.15
CA ILE A 30 4.99 18.32 -14.18
C ILE A 30 6.23 17.66 -13.55
N PHE A 31 7.38 18.33 -13.63
CA PHE A 31 8.66 17.78 -13.18
C PHE A 31 9.22 18.42 -11.91
N ASN A 32 8.51 19.38 -11.35
CA ASN A 32 8.87 19.96 -10.05
C ASN A 32 8.02 19.33 -8.97
N GLU A 33 8.69 18.69 -8.01
CA GLU A 33 8.06 18.30 -6.76
C GLU A 33 7.68 19.56 -5.98
N ASP A 34 6.40 19.88 -5.94
CA ASP A 34 5.87 20.95 -5.12
C ASP A 34 5.19 20.36 -3.88
N ASN A 35 5.84 20.50 -2.73
CA ASN A 35 5.33 20.06 -1.44
C ASN A 35 4.56 21.18 -0.71
N SER A 36 3.94 22.07 -1.44
CA SER A 36 3.05 23.08 -0.84
C SER A 36 1.82 22.41 -0.22
N HIS A 37 1.19 23.07 0.75
CA HIS A 37 -0.05 22.59 1.38
C HIS A 37 -1.23 22.45 0.40
N LYS A 38 -1.09 22.93 -0.83
CA LYS A 38 -2.06 22.77 -1.91
C LYS A 38 -1.87 21.48 -2.70
N CYS A 39 -0.73 20.83 -2.56
CA CYS A 39 -0.51 19.53 -3.19
C CYS A 39 -1.16 18.42 -2.37
N PRO A 40 -2.02 17.58 -2.97
CA PRO A 40 -2.52 16.42 -2.26
C PRO A 40 -1.37 15.46 -1.95
N THR A 41 -1.20 15.14 -0.69
CA THR A 41 -0.24 14.12 -0.26
C THR A 41 -0.96 12.81 -0.05
N TYR A 42 -0.33 11.70 -0.49
CA TYR A 42 -0.83 10.38 -0.16
C TYR A 42 -0.56 10.10 1.31
N VAL A 43 -1.62 9.99 2.09
CA VAL A 43 -1.54 9.51 3.47
C VAL A 43 -1.70 7.99 3.45
N HIS A 44 -0.62 7.28 3.73
CA HIS A 44 -0.68 5.82 3.88
C HIS A 44 -1.38 5.48 5.19
N ARG A 45 -2.63 5.04 5.06
CA ARG A 45 -3.40 4.52 6.20
C ARG A 45 -3.49 3.00 6.09
N THR A 46 -3.64 2.35 7.23
CA THR A 46 -3.95 0.92 7.28
C THR A 46 -5.25 0.66 6.52
N PRO A 47 -5.25 -0.22 5.51
CA PRO A 47 -6.46 -0.53 4.76
C PRO A 47 -7.50 -1.21 5.67
N PRO A 48 -8.81 -1.03 5.41
CA PRO A 48 -9.86 -1.58 6.26
C PRO A 48 -9.78 -3.10 6.43
N CYS A 49 -9.40 -3.85 5.39
CA CYS A 49 -9.20 -5.30 5.48
C CYS A 49 -8.15 -5.68 6.52
N GLN A 50 -7.03 -4.98 6.53
CA GLN A 50 -5.94 -5.21 7.49
C GLN A 50 -6.30 -4.72 8.89
N GLY A 51 -6.98 -3.57 9.00
CA GLY A 51 -7.45 -3.03 10.27
C GLY A 51 -8.55 -3.88 10.93
N SER A 52 -9.26 -4.69 10.15
CA SER A 52 -10.29 -5.62 10.64
C SER A 52 -9.76 -6.99 11.01
N CYS A 53 -8.51 -7.30 10.67
CA CYS A 53 -7.89 -8.57 11.03
C CYS A 53 -7.47 -8.55 12.51
N PRO A 54 -8.02 -9.42 13.37
CA PRO A 54 -7.65 -9.46 14.78
C PRO A 54 -6.22 -9.95 15.02
N SER A 55 -5.65 -10.71 14.07
CA SER A 55 -4.26 -11.18 14.13
C SER A 55 -3.26 -10.12 13.66
N GLY A 56 -3.73 -9.01 13.08
CA GLY A 56 -2.87 -7.95 12.58
C GLY A 56 -2.04 -8.34 11.35
N GLU A 57 -2.57 -9.21 10.49
CA GLU A 57 -1.88 -9.65 9.28
C GLU A 57 -1.63 -8.50 8.31
N ASP A 58 -0.46 -8.52 7.68
CA ASP A 58 -0.12 -7.61 6.56
C ASP A 58 -0.76 -8.09 5.25
N ILE A 59 -2.10 -8.11 5.23
CA ILE A 59 -2.89 -8.60 4.10
C ILE A 59 -2.50 -7.89 2.81
N ARG A 60 -2.36 -6.58 2.86
CA ARG A 60 -1.97 -5.80 1.68
C ARG A 60 -0.59 -6.18 1.19
N GLY A 61 0.36 -6.40 2.10
CA GLY A 61 1.73 -6.74 1.75
C GLY A 61 1.82 -8.07 1.01
N TRP A 62 1.27 -9.15 1.56
CA TRP A 62 1.34 -10.44 0.87
C TRP A 62 0.46 -10.49 -0.40
N LEU A 63 -0.67 -9.75 -0.46
CA LEU A 63 -1.43 -9.59 -1.70
C LEU A 63 -0.64 -8.87 -2.80
N GLN A 64 0.22 -7.91 -2.47
CA GLN A 64 1.10 -7.26 -3.45
C GLN A 64 2.10 -8.23 -4.05
N ILE A 65 2.61 -9.18 -3.24
CA ILE A 65 3.49 -10.24 -3.73
C ILE A 65 2.73 -11.17 -4.68
N VAL A 66 1.54 -11.62 -4.29
CA VAL A 66 0.69 -12.50 -5.14
C VAL A 66 0.35 -11.84 -6.48
N ARG A 67 0.12 -10.53 -6.49
CA ARG A 67 -0.15 -9.75 -7.70
C ARG A 67 1.11 -9.46 -8.54
N GLY A 68 2.29 -9.80 -8.06
CA GLY A 68 3.56 -9.51 -8.73
C GLY A 68 4.00 -8.05 -8.68
N MET A 69 3.40 -7.22 -7.81
CA MET A 69 3.81 -5.83 -7.61
C MET A 69 5.06 -5.73 -6.74
N GLU A 70 5.22 -6.65 -5.81
CA GLU A 70 6.42 -6.80 -5.01
C GLU A 70 7.13 -8.08 -5.42
N ARG A 71 8.39 -7.97 -5.82
CA ARG A 71 9.18 -9.13 -6.28
C ARG A 71 9.85 -9.82 -5.11
N PRO A 72 9.90 -11.16 -5.10
CA PRO A 72 10.65 -11.89 -4.10
C PRO A 72 12.16 -11.64 -4.26
N PRO A 73 12.94 -11.83 -3.19
CA PRO A 73 14.41 -11.86 -3.27
C PRO A 73 14.92 -12.94 -4.23
N GLU A 74 16.16 -12.78 -4.72
CA GLU A 74 16.78 -13.77 -5.59
C GLU A 74 16.81 -15.16 -4.92
N GLY A 75 16.44 -16.17 -5.69
CA GLY A 75 16.40 -17.57 -5.23
C GLY A 75 15.16 -17.97 -4.45
N MET A 76 14.18 -17.07 -4.25
CA MET A 76 12.93 -17.37 -3.55
C MET A 76 11.75 -17.29 -4.51
N THR A 77 10.80 -18.23 -4.39
CA THR A 77 9.55 -18.18 -5.14
C THR A 77 8.61 -17.14 -4.53
N TRP A 78 7.68 -16.62 -5.33
CA TRP A 78 6.70 -15.65 -4.83
C TRP A 78 5.76 -16.29 -3.77
N GLN A 79 5.45 -17.57 -3.90
CA GLN A 79 4.64 -18.32 -2.93
C GLN A 79 5.36 -18.36 -1.57
N GLU A 80 6.61 -18.77 -1.56
CA GLU A 80 7.40 -18.81 -0.33
C GLU A 80 7.53 -17.42 0.31
N TYR A 81 7.73 -16.39 -0.49
CA TYR A 81 7.84 -15.03 0.01
C TYR A 81 6.51 -14.54 0.62
N ALA A 82 5.39 -14.77 -0.06
CA ALA A 82 4.07 -14.44 0.44
C ALA A 82 3.72 -15.25 1.71
N PHE A 83 4.04 -16.55 1.72
CA PHE A 83 3.85 -17.41 2.88
C PHE A 83 4.62 -16.91 4.10
N ARG A 84 5.90 -16.57 3.95
CA ARG A 84 6.70 -16.03 5.05
C ARG A 84 6.09 -14.74 5.60
N ARG A 85 5.59 -13.87 4.73
CA ARG A 85 4.96 -12.62 5.14
C ARG A 85 3.63 -12.85 5.86
N ALA A 86 2.83 -13.80 5.41
CA ALA A 86 1.58 -14.19 6.08
C ALA A 86 1.86 -14.84 7.46
N THR A 87 2.89 -15.68 7.55
CA THR A 87 3.24 -16.38 8.79
C THR A 87 3.83 -15.51 9.88
N ASP A 88 4.22 -14.28 9.59
CA ASP A 88 4.64 -13.30 10.62
C ASP A 88 3.53 -13.06 11.66
N ALA A 89 2.27 -13.07 11.24
CA ALA A 89 1.12 -12.85 12.11
C ALA A 89 0.21 -14.08 12.25
N ASN A 90 0.22 -14.97 11.27
CA ASN A 90 -0.61 -16.16 11.21
C ASN A 90 0.23 -17.40 10.93
N PRO A 91 0.56 -18.20 11.97
CA PRO A 91 1.43 -19.38 11.80
C PRO A 91 0.79 -20.52 10.98
N PHE A 92 -0.52 -20.47 10.71
CA PHE A 92 -1.25 -21.53 10.01
C PHE A 92 -2.18 -20.97 8.91
N PRO A 93 -1.65 -20.29 7.88
CA PRO A 93 -2.46 -19.62 6.87
C PRO A 93 -3.39 -20.58 6.12
N ALA A 94 -2.94 -21.76 5.77
CA ALA A 94 -3.77 -22.76 5.08
C ALA A 94 -4.96 -23.23 5.91
N MET A 95 -4.81 -23.34 7.23
CA MET A 95 -5.90 -23.70 8.14
C MET A 95 -6.84 -22.50 8.36
N MET A 96 -6.28 -21.34 8.64
CA MET A 96 -7.06 -20.13 8.87
C MET A 96 -7.81 -19.71 7.60
N GLY A 97 -7.23 -19.88 6.44
CA GLY A 97 -7.90 -19.70 5.16
C GLY A 97 -9.17 -20.53 4.96
N ARG A 98 -9.37 -21.56 5.77
CA ARG A 98 -10.61 -22.39 5.76
C ARG A 98 -11.57 -22.03 6.87
N VAL A 99 -11.08 -21.79 8.09
CA VAL A 99 -11.94 -21.68 9.28
C VAL A 99 -12.18 -20.23 9.74
N CYS A 100 -11.34 -19.29 9.27
CA CYS A 100 -11.49 -17.88 9.64
C CYS A 100 -12.83 -17.31 9.17
N PRO A 101 -13.56 -16.54 10.00
CA PRO A 101 -14.80 -15.87 9.60
C PRO A 101 -14.54 -14.71 8.59
N ALA A 102 -13.29 -14.38 8.30
CA ALA A 102 -12.84 -13.40 7.32
C ALA A 102 -13.45 -12.00 7.48
N PRO A 103 -13.30 -11.35 8.64
CA PRO A 103 -13.78 -9.96 8.81
C PRO A 103 -13.10 -9.00 7.84
N CYS A 104 -11.92 -9.33 7.35
CA CYS A 104 -11.19 -8.60 6.32
C CYS A 104 -11.95 -8.51 4.99
N GLU A 105 -12.65 -9.58 4.60
CA GLU A 105 -13.47 -9.59 3.38
C GLU A 105 -14.71 -8.70 3.54
N GLY A 106 -15.36 -8.76 4.71
CA GLY A 106 -16.49 -7.90 5.03
C GLY A 106 -16.14 -6.40 5.09
N ALA A 107 -14.91 -6.08 5.45
CA ALA A 107 -14.40 -4.72 5.49
C ALA A 107 -13.75 -4.27 4.16
N CYS A 108 -13.69 -5.13 3.16
CA CYS A 108 -13.08 -4.80 1.88
C CYS A 108 -13.84 -3.68 1.18
N VAL A 109 -13.16 -2.56 0.90
CA VAL A 109 -13.77 -1.40 0.23
C VAL A 109 -14.22 -1.70 -1.19
N LEU A 110 -13.62 -2.70 -1.84
CA LEU A 110 -14.06 -3.15 -3.16
C LEU A 110 -15.50 -3.69 -3.10
N GLY A 111 -15.89 -4.29 -1.98
CA GLY A 111 -17.23 -4.81 -1.75
C GLY A 111 -18.37 -3.78 -1.79
N ILE A 112 -18.05 -2.47 -1.89
CA ILE A 112 -19.04 -1.40 -2.03
C ILE A 112 -19.62 -1.40 -3.47
N THR A 113 -18.79 -1.64 -4.46
CA THR A 113 -19.14 -1.52 -5.89
C THR A 113 -19.01 -2.81 -6.68
N GLU A 114 -18.18 -3.74 -6.19
CA GLU A 114 -17.85 -5.00 -6.84
C GLU A 114 -17.77 -6.12 -5.79
N PRO A 115 -17.67 -7.41 -6.20
CA PRO A 115 -17.41 -8.47 -5.24
C PRO A 115 -16.11 -8.21 -4.46
N ALA A 116 -16.15 -8.42 -3.15
CA ALA A 116 -14.97 -8.27 -2.30
C ALA A 116 -13.85 -9.22 -2.74
N VAL A 117 -12.61 -8.84 -2.43
CA VAL A 117 -11.45 -9.73 -2.66
C VAL A 117 -11.60 -10.97 -1.79
N THR A 118 -11.45 -12.13 -2.38
CA THR A 118 -11.50 -13.43 -1.67
C THR A 118 -10.18 -13.68 -0.94
N ILE A 119 -9.90 -12.86 0.06
CA ILE A 119 -8.64 -12.82 0.81
C ILE A 119 -8.33 -14.19 1.41
N LYS A 120 -9.33 -14.79 2.05
CA LYS A 120 -9.23 -16.10 2.68
C LYS A 120 -8.84 -17.22 1.72
N ASN A 121 -9.40 -17.22 0.51
CA ASN A 121 -9.07 -18.23 -0.50
C ASN A 121 -7.65 -18.04 -1.04
N ILE A 122 -7.19 -16.79 -1.17
CA ILE A 122 -5.83 -16.50 -1.60
C ILE A 122 -4.84 -16.90 -0.51
N GLU A 123 -5.13 -16.59 0.75
CA GLU A 123 -4.34 -17.01 1.91
C GLU A 123 -4.18 -18.54 1.99
N GLN A 124 -5.24 -19.27 1.68
CA GLN A 124 -5.18 -20.75 1.62
C GLN A 124 -4.29 -21.26 0.48
N ALA A 125 -4.18 -20.52 -0.61
CA ALA A 125 -3.42 -20.91 -1.80
C ALA A 125 -1.93 -20.57 -1.72
N ILE A 126 -1.54 -19.72 -0.80
CA ILE A 126 -0.15 -19.38 -0.50
C ILE A 126 0.49 -20.50 0.29
#